data_c19b223f369da85734d5b17a718c4e75
#
_entry.id   c19b223f369da85734d5b17a718c4e75
#
_cell.length_a   1.000
_cell.length_b   1.000
_cell.length_c   1.000
_cell.angle_alpha   90.00
_cell.angle_beta   90.00
_cell.angle_gamma   90.00
#
_symmetry.space_group_name_H-M   'P 1'
#
loop_
_entity.id
_entity.type
_entity.pdbx_description
1 polymer ?
#
loop_
_entity_poly.entity_id
_entity_poly.type
_entity_poly.pdbx_seq_one_letter_code
_entity_poly.pdbx_strand_id
1 'polypeptide(L)'
;MEDDRNKWLGTLLIIGSAIAYSLSGYFTRLIMLDVWTVLFWRGIFGGLFIGTYVVWRYRKDLLVVIRAIGMAGFWVMVLSTVATICFINALRLAPVADVMTIHAALPFMTAILALVFTGEREDWATWAASFMALVGVMIIVNPQASGGHLAGYAFATTMALSYAAMMVIIRKNRQVSMLPAAGLSAFLCAFVVLPFAQPMQVTAPAMLDLVLFGTVQFGLGLLLMTVGTRLISATRSALIGSMENPLAPLWVWLAFGELPAWATWLGGGLVMGAVIFDVLTKSKRRQKSAEALAPD
;
A
#
# COMPACT_ATOMS: atom_id res chain seq x y z
N MET A 1 -11.81 4.14 25.39
CA MET A 1 -12.71 3.34 24.54
C MET A 1 -12.77 3.84 23.08
N GLU A 2 -12.98 5.13 22.80
CA GLU A 2 -13.07 5.63 21.42
C GLU A 2 -11.73 5.55 20.66
N ASP A 3 -10.61 5.88 21.29
CA ASP A 3 -9.27 5.77 20.70
C ASP A 3 -8.91 4.31 20.35
N ASP A 4 -9.32 3.35 21.17
CA ASP A 4 -9.05 1.94 20.93
C ASP A 4 -9.91 1.36 19.81
N ARG A 5 -11.17 1.79 19.72
CA ARG A 5 -12.06 1.43 18.61
C ARG A 5 -11.51 1.95 17.29
N ASN A 6 -11.01 3.20 17.28
CA ASN A 6 -10.41 3.81 16.11
C ASN A 6 -9.13 3.08 15.66
N LYS A 7 -8.28 2.67 16.61
CA LYS A 7 -7.06 1.89 16.28
C LYS A 7 -7.37 0.51 15.74
N TRP A 8 -8.40 -0.17 16.30
CA TRP A 8 -8.86 -1.45 15.77
C TRP A 8 -9.43 -1.30 14.35
N LEU A 9 -10.28 -0.30 14.14
CA LEU A 9 -10.81 0.03 12.83
C LEU A 9 -9.67 0.31 11.82
N GLY A 10 -8.67 1.11 12.22
CA GLY A 10 -7.50 1.37 11.39
C GLY A 10 -6.75 0.10 10.98
N THR A 11 -6.58 -0.84 11.92
CA THR A 11 -5.97 -2.15 11.66
C THR A 11 -6.77 -2.94 10.63
N LEU A 12 -8.10 -3.05 10.80
CA LEU A 12 -8.97 -3.76 9.86
C LEU A 12 -8.97 -3.14 8.46
N LEU A 13 -8.96 -1.80 8.39
CA LEU A 13 -8.88 -1.08 7.11
C LEU A 13 -7.57 -1.37 6.38
N ILE A 14 -6.44 -1.42 7.09
CA ILE A 14 -5.15 -1.75 6.45
C ILE A 14 -5.09 -3.22 6.04
N ILE A 15 -5.65 -4.15 6.83
CA ILE A 15 -5.77 -5.55 6.40
C ILE A 15 -6.61 -5.65 5.11
N GLY A 16 -7.76 -4.98 5.07
CA GLY A 16 -8.60 -4.91 3.87
C GLY A 16 -7.86 -4.32 2.67
N SER A 17 -7.05 -3.28 2.89
CA SER A 17 -6.17 -2.70 1.87
C SER A 17 -5.14 -3.70 1.36
N ALA A 18 -4.46 -4.42 2.26
CA ALA A 18 -3.48 -5.44 1.88
C ALA A 18 -4.11 -6.57 1.05
N ILE A 19 -5.32 -7.01 1.40
CA ILE A 19 -6.09 -7.99 0.62
C ILE A 19 -6.42 -7.42 -0.76
N ALA A 20 -6.90 -6.18 -0.86
CA ALA A 20 -7.20 -5.56 -2.15
C ALA A 20 -5.93 -5.43 -3.02
N TYR A 21 -4.83 -4.93 -2.46
CA TYR A 21 -3.59 -4.76 -3.19
C TYR A 21 -2.95 -6.08 -3.60
N SER A 22 -3.10 -7.15 -2.81
CA SER A 22 -2.58 -8.48 -3.14
C SER A 22 -3.18 -9.08 -4.43
N LEU A 23 -4.35 -8.61 -4.87
CA LEU A 23 -4.95 -8.99 -6.15
C LEU A 23 -4.16 -8.48 -7.37
N SER A 24 -3.11 -7.67 -7.18
CA SER A 24 -2.31 -7.12 -8.28
C SER A 24 -1.72 -8.22 -9.16
N GLY A 25 -1.18 -9.29 -8.57
CA GLY A 25 -0.63 -10.43 -9.30
C GLY A 25 -1.67 -11.15 -10.17
N TYR A 26 -2.88 -11.35 -9.64
CA TYR A 26 -4.01 -11.94 -10.37
C TYR A 26 -4.36 -11.11 -11.62
N PHE A 27 -4.63 -9.81 -11.46
CA PHE A 27 -5.00 -8.94 -12.58
C PHE A 27 -3.86 -8.76 -13.59
N THR A 28 -2.61 -8.71 -13.15
CA THR A 28 -1.46 -8.61 -14.06
C THR A 28 -1.31 -9.84 -14.95
N ARG A 29 -1.69 -11.05 -14.46
CA ARG A 29 -1.74 -12.27 -15.25
C ARG A 29 -2.94 -12.33 -16.19
N LEU A 30 -4.08 -11.80 -15.74
CA LEU A 30 -5.32 -11.79 -16.51
C LEU A 30 -5.28 -10.79 -17.67
N ILE A 31 -4.71 -9.59 -17.45
CA ILE A 31 -4.73 -8.47 -18.41
C ILE A 31 -3.44 -8.47 -19.23
N MET A 32 -3.52 -8.97 -20.47
CA MET A 32 -2.39 -9.06 -21.42
C MET A 32 -2.27 -7.76 -22.25
N LEU A 33 -2.16 -6.61 -21.58
CA LEU A 33 -1.95 -5.31 -22.23
C LEU A 33 -0.58 -4.73 -21.83
N ASP A 34 -0.15 -3.70 -22.57
CA ASP A 34 1.03 -2.94 -22.16
C ASP A 34 0.80 -2.22 -20.82
N VAL A 35 1.88 -2.07 -20.07
CA VAL A 35 1.83 -1.57 -18.70
C VAL A 35 1.30 -0.14 -18.60
N TRP A 36 1.60 0.71 -19.60
CA TRP A 36 1.18 2.10 -19.58
C TRP A 36 -0.32 2.22 -19.79
N THR A 37 -0.90 1.40 -20.68
CA THR A 37 -2.35 1.30 -20.92
C THR A 37 -3.06 0.77 -19.68
N VAL A 38 -2.50 -0.24 -19.00
CA VAL A 38 -3.04 -0.73 -17.73
C VAL A 38 -3.02 0.36 -16.67
N LEU A 39 -1.89 1.07 -16.48
CA LEU A 39 -1.79 2.17 -15.51
C LEU A 39 -2.74 3.32 -15.81
N PHE A 40 -2.92 3.65 -17.10
CA PHE A 40 -3.86 4.70 -17.53
C PHE A 40 -5.28 4.36 -17.06
N TRP A 41 -5.80 3.22 -17.47
CA TRP A 41 -7.18 2.83 -17.14
C TRP A 41 -7.37 2.55 -15.65
N ARG A 42 -6.38 1.91 -15.01
CA ARG A 42 -6.38 1.71 -13.55
C ARG A 42 -6.43 3.05 -12.80
N GLY A 43 -5.68 4.06 -13.27
CA GLY A 43 -5.73 5.42 -12.72
C GLY A 43 -7.09 6.09 -12.92
N ILE A 44 -7.67 5.99 -14.10
CA ILE A 44 -9.01 6.55 -14.41
C ILE A 44 -10.08 5.90 -13.51
N PHE A 45 -10.19 4.56 -13.51
CA PHE A 45 -11.23 3.87 -12.74
C PHE A 45 -11.03 3.99 -11.23
N GLY A 46 -9.78 3.92 -10.74
CA GLY A 46 -9.46 4.14 -9.33
C GLY A 46 -9.75 5.57 -8.88
N GLY A 47 -9.38 6.55 -9.71
CA GLY A 47 -9.68 7.97 -9.49
C GLY A 47 -11.18 8.26 -9.49
N LEU A 48 -11.94 7.70 -10.42
CA LEU A 48 -13.39 7.81 -10.45
C LEU A 48 -14.03 7.16 -9.23
N PHE A 49 -13.59 5.97 -8.81
CA PHE A 49 -14.09 5.29 -7.63
C PHE A 49 -13.88 6.13 -6.36
N ILE A 50 -12.64 6.57 -6.10
CA ILE A 50 -12.33 7.40 -4.94
C ILE A 50 -13.03 8.76 -5.04
N GLY A 51 -13.01 9.38 -6.21
CA GLY A 51 -13.67 10.67 -6.48
C GLY A 51 -15.18 10.62 -6.22
N THR A 52 -15.85 9.58 -6.69
CA THR A 52 -17.29 9.36 -6.44
C THR A 52 -17.55 9.19 -4.93
N TYR A 53 -16.72 8.40 -4.23
CA TYR A 53 -16.83 8.26 -2.78
C TYR A 53 -16.63 9.61 -2.06
N VAL A 54 -15.63 10.39 -2.45
CA VAL A 54 -15.34 11.71 -1.87
C VAL A 54 -16.51 12.66 -2.10
N VAL A 55 -17.04 12.75 -3.32
CA VAL A 55 -18.22 13.58 -3.66
C VAL A 55 -19.43 13.13 -2.85
N TRP A 56 -19.71 11.83 -2.79
CA TRP A 56 -20.84 11.29 -2.02
C TRP A 56 -20.70 11.56 -0.51
N ARG A 57 -19.49 11.43 0.03
CA ARG A 57 -19.22 11.57 1.49
C ARG A 57 -19.26 13.01 1.97
N TYR A 58 -18.75 13.95 1.15
CA TYR A 58 -18.57 15.34 1.57
C TYR A 58 -19.60 16.30 0.95
N ARG A 59 -20.27 15.91 -0.12
CA ARG A 59 -21.36 16.67 -0.75
C ARG A 59 -21.13 18.19 -0.74
N LYS A 60 -21.85 18.94 0.14
CA LYS A 60 -21.79 20.39 0.24
C LYS A 60 -20.45 20.90 0.74
N ASP A 61 -19.71 20.09 1.51
CA ASP A 61 -18.42 20.47 2.10
C ASP A 61 -17.23 20.10 1.20
N LEU A 62 -17.48 19.63 -0.03
CA LEU A 62 -16.44 19.15 -0.93
C LEU A 62 -15.33 20.17 -1.17
N LEU A 63 -15.68 21.43 -1.45
CA LEU A 63 -14.70 22.50 -1.68
C LEU A 63 -13.89 22.81 -0.41
N VAL A 64 -14.53 22.75 0.74
CA VAL A 64 -13.85 22.96 2.03
C VAL A 64 -12.82 21.86 2.26
N VAL A 65 -13.20 20.60 2.05
CA VAL A 65 -12.30 19.44 2.22
C VAL A 65 -11.15 19.48 1.20
N ILE A 66 -11.41 19.80 -0.05
CA ILE A 66 -10.36 19.96 -1.08
C ILE A 66 -9.39 21.08 -0.71
N ARG A 67 -9.88 22.22 -0.20
CA ARG A 67 -9.00 23.30 0.24
C ARG A 67 -8.22 22.94 1.51
N ALA A 68 -8.83 22.16 2.41
CA ALA A 68 -8.20 21.72 3.66
C ALA A 68 -7.00 20.78 3.48
N ILE A 69 -6.90 20.04 2.35
CA ILE A 69 -5.75 19.17 2.09
C ILE A 69 -4.45 19.98 1.94
N GLY A 70 -4.53 21.20 1.43
CA GLY A 70 -3.41 22.13 1.31
C GLY A 70 -2.14 21.51 0.71
N MET A 71 -0.98 21.99 1.16
CA MET A 71 0.33 21.52 0.71
C MET A 71 0.58 20.03 1.08
N ALA A 72 0.04 19.57 2.21
CA ALA A 72 0.16 18.16 2.61
C ALA A 72 -0.52 17.22 1.60
N GLY A 73 -1.73 17.57 1.14
CA GLY A 73 -2.44 16.81 0.11
C GLY A 73 -1.73 16.86 -1.24
N PHE A 74 -1.13 17.99 -1.60
CA PHE A 74 -0.29 18.09 -2.81
C PHE A 74 0.86 17.09 -2.76
N TRP A 75 1.59 17.01 -1.64
CA TRP A 75 2.68 16.04 -1.50
C TRP A 75 2.20 14.60 -1.49
N VAL A 76 1.06 14.30 -0.85
CA VAL A 76 0.45 12.96 -0.90
C VAL A 76 0.13 12.57 -2.34
N MET A 77 -0.45 13.47 -3.13
CA MET A 77 -0.76 13.25 -4.55
C MET A 77 0.50 12.99 -5.37
N VAL A 78 1.53 13.83 -5.24
CA VAL A 78 2.80 13.69 -5.99
C VAL A 78 3.53 12.42 -5.60
N LEU A 79 3.72 12.17 -4.30
CA LEU A 79 4.45 11.00 -3.81
C LEU A 79 3.76 9.67 -4.18
N SER A 80 2.43 9.62 -4.13
CA SER A 80 1.66 8.46 -4.59
C SER A 80 1.87 8.19 -6.08
N THR A 81 1.86 9.25 -6.91
CA THR A 81 2.09 9.14 -8.35
C THR A 81 3.52 8.70 -8.65
N VAL A 82 4.52 9.33 -8.01
CA VAL A 82 5.94 8.98 -8.15
C VAL A 82 6.16 7.53 -7.73
N ALA A 83 5.62 7.10 -6.58
CA ALA A 83 5.74 5.73 -6.11
C ALA A 83 5.18 4.73 -7.14
N THR A 84 4.00 5.01 -7.71
CA THR A 84 3.37 4.14 -8.71
C THR A 84 4.20 4.03 -9.99
N ILE A 85 4.68 5.16 -10.53
CA ILE A 85 5.50 5.19 -11.75
C ILE A 85 6.84 4.50 -11.51
N CYS A 86 7.49 4.79 -10.38
CA CYS A 86 8.78 4.18 -10.02
C CYS A 86 8.66 2.67 -9.82
N PHE A 87 7.57 2.19 -9.21
CA PHE A 87 7.32 0.75 -9.04
C PHE A 87 7.33 0.00 -10.37
N ILE A 88 6.60 0.51 -11.34
CA ILE A 88 6.51 -0.13 -12.65
C ILE A 88 7.84 -0.10 -13.42
N ASN A 89 8.55 1.03 -13.36
CA ASN A 89 9.87 1.14 -13.99
C ASN A 89 10.88 0.23 -13.29
N ALA A 90 10.84 0.10 -11.96
CA ALA A 90 11.67 -0.83 -11.23
C ALA A 90 11.47 -2.28 -11.72
N LEU A 91 10.21 -2.72 -11.87
CA LEU A 91 9.87 -4.06 -12.35
C LEU A 91 10.30 -4.33 -13.79
N ARG A 92 10.51 -3.29 -14.59
CA ARG A 92 11.04 -3.42 -15.97
C ARG A 92 12.56 -3.48 -16.02
N LEU A 93 13.24 -2.81 -15.08
CA LEU A 93 14.67 -2.61 -15.12
C LEU A 93 15.46 -3.49 -14.15
N ALA A 94 14.76 -4.19 -13.24
CA ALA A 94 15.37 -5.12 -12.29
C ALA A 94 14.51 -6.37 -12.10
N PRO A 95 15.09 -7.48 -11.63
CA PRO A 95 14.33 -8.67 -11.26
C PRO A 95 13.24 -8.33 -10.25
N VAL A 96 12.03 -8.87 -10.46
CA VAL A 96 10.88 -8.66 -9.56
C VAL A 96 11.26 -8.97 -8.11
N ALA A 97 12.05 -10.00 -7.94
CA ALA A 97 12.60 -10.43 -6.67
C ALA A 97 13.32 -9.32 -5.90
N ASP A 98 14.25 -8.63 -6.57
CA ASP A 98 15.04 -7.58 -5.95
C ASP A 98 14.17 -6.36 -5.60
N VAL A 99 13.22 -6.01 -6.49
CA VAL A 99 12.26 -4.92 -6.27
C VAL A 99 11.39 -5.20 -5.04
N MET A 100 10.90 -6.44 -4.90
CA MET A 100 10.10 -6.85 -3.74
C MET A 100 10.92 -6.86 -2.44
N THR A 101 12.21 -7.21 -2.49
CA THR A 101 13.11 -7.14 -1.32
C THR A 101 13.29 -5.69 -0.86
N ILE A 102 13.48 -4.76 -1.80
CA ILE A 102 13.56 -3.32 -1.46
C ILE A 102 12.23 -2.83 -0.88
N HIS A 103 11.09 -3.24 -1.46
CA HIS A 103 9.76 -2.91 -0.94
C HIS A 103 9.54 -3.48 0.46
N ALA A 104 10.08 -4.65 0.78
CA ALA A 104 9.98 -5.24 2.11
C ALA A 104 10.66 -4.41 3.22
N ALA A 105 11.58 -3.51 2.86
CA ALA A 105 12.17 -2.57 3.79
C ALA A 105 11.23 -1.38 4.13
N LEU A 106 10.06 -1.28 3.50
CA LEU A 106 9.10 -0.19 3.69
C LEU A 106 8.77 0.11 5.17
N PRO A 107 8.50 -0.88 6.06
CA PRO A 107 8.23 -0.61 7.47
C PRO A 107 9.40 0.09 8.18
N PHE A 108 10.65 -0.29 7.86
CA PHE A 108 11.84 0.37 8.41
C PHE A 108 11.99 1.79 7.90
N MET A 109 11.86 2.00 6.59
CA MET A 109 11.90 3.33 5.99
C MET A 109 10.83 4.24 6.59
N THR A 110 9.62 3.71 6.76
CA THR A 110 8.51 4.44 7.37
C THR A 110 8.77 4.77 8.84
N ALA A 111 9.36 3.84 9.62
CA ALA A 111 9.71 4.08 11.01
C ALA A 111 10.75 5.20 11.18
N ILE A 112 11.79 5.19 10.32
CA ILE A 112 12.83 6.24 10.33
C ILE A 112 12.21 7.58 9.95
N LEU A 113 11.43 7.65 8.89
CA LEU A 113 10.77 8.88 8.45
C LEU A 113 9.75 9.38 9.50
N ALA A 114 8.99 8.49 10.12
CA ALA A 114 8.06 8.86 11.19
C ALA A 114 8.81 9.45 12.40
N LEU A 115 9.90 8.83 12.82
CA LEU A 115 10.73 9.35 13.91
C LEU A 115 11.26 10.76 13.59
N VAL A 116 11.80 10.96 12.39
CA VAL A 116 12.42 12.25 11.97
C VAL A 116 11.37 13.35 11.79
N PHE A 117 10.24 13.05 11.13
CA PHE A 117 9.26 14.09 10.73
C PHE A 117 8.09 14.29 11.71
N THR A 118 7.79 13.30 12.54
CA THR A 118 6.65 13.37 13.48
C THR A 118 7.05 13.16 14.93
N GLY A 119 8.28 12.66 15.19
CA GLY A 119 8.72 12.28 16.54
C GLY A 119 8.01 11.02 17.08
N GLU A 120 7.17 10.35 16.29
CA GLU A 120 6.53 9.08 16.69
C GLU A 120 7.61 8.01 16.88
N ARG A 121 7.68 7.46 18.09
CA ARG A 121 8.56 6.34 18.43
C ARG A 121 7.75 5.05 18.40
N GLU A 122 8.22 4.10 17.64
CA GLU A 122 7.60 2.77 17.60
C GLU A 122 8.12 1.90 18.74
N ASP A 123 7.25 1.01 19.23
CA ASP A 123 7.61 0.00 20.21
C ASP A 123 8.63 -0.98 19.64
N TRP A 124 9.45 -1.53 20.52
CA TRP A 124 10.39 -2.59 20.15
C TRP A 124 9.70 -3.79 19.47
N ALA A 125 8.45 -4.12 19.85
CA ALA A 125 7.68 -5.19 19.24
C ALA A 125 7.40 -4.92 17.74
N THR A 126 7.09 -3.66 17.37
CA THR A 126 6.90 -3.26 15.96
C THR A 126 8.22 -3.32 15.18
N TRP A 127 9.35 -2.95 15.78
CA TRP A 127 10.67 -3.12 15.15
C TRP A 127 11.01 -4.59 14.91
N ALA A 128 10.80 -5.45 15.92
CA ALA A 128 11.02 -6.89 15.78
C ALA A 128 10.11 -7.52 14.72
N ALA A 129 8.82 -7.18 14.70
CA ALA A 129 7.87 -7.63 13.69
C ALA A 129 8.26 -7.16 12.28
N SER A 130 8.69 -5.90 12.13
CA SER A 130 9.18 -5.38 10.85
C SER A 130 10.41 -6.15 10.35
N PHE A 131 11.33 -6.48 11.25
CA PHE A 131 12.49 -7.30 10.92
C PHE A 131 12.09 -8.72 10.50
N MET A 132 11.18 -9.37 11.22
CA MET A 132 10.66 -10.69 10.85
C MET A 132 9.99 -10.65 9.47
N ALA A 133 9.17 -9.63 9.19
CA ALA A 133 8.52 -9.46 7.91
C ALA A 133 9.54 -9.29 6.77
N LEU A 134 10.61 -8.48 6.99
CA LEU A 134 11.70 -8.32 6.05
C LEU A 134 12.39 -9.65 5.73
N VAL A 135 12.75 -10.42 6.77
CA VAL A 135 13.35 -11.75 6.60
C VAL A 135 12.42 -12.69 5.82
N GLY A 136 11.12 -12.69 6.17
CA GLY A 136 10.11 -13.48 5.46
C GLY A 136 10.04 -13.15 3.98
N VAL A 137 10.05 -11.87 3.62
CA VAL A 137 10.04 -11.46 2.20
C VAL A 137 11.37 -11.81 1.50
N MET A 138 12.51 -11.65 2.16
CA MET A 138 13.80 -12.09 1.59
C MET A 138 13.83 -13.59 1.28
N ILE A 139 13.17 -14.43 2.08
CA ILE A 139 13.04 -15.87 1.81
C ILE A 139 12.15 -16.12 0.58
N ILE A 140 11.03 -15.39 0.42
CA ILE A 140 10.14 -15.52 -0.75
C ILE A 140 10.89 -15.21 -2.03
N VAL A 141 11.67 -14.16 -1.98
CA VAL A 141 12.19 -13.48 -3.15
C VAL A 141 13.44 -14.15 -3.71
N ASN A 142 14.25 -14.82 -2.89
CA ASN A 142 15.49 -15.48 -3.28
C ASN A 142 16.29 -14.69 -4.34
N PRO A 143 16.87 -13.53 -3.99
CA PRO A 143 17.53 -12.65 -4.95
C PRO A 143 18.73 -13.38 -5.58
N GLN A 144 18.62 -13.68 -6.86
CA GLN A 144 19.80 -14.07 -7.63
C GLN A 144 20.59 -12.81 -7.94
N ALA A 145 21.80 -12.76 -7.49
CA ALA A 145 22.69 -11.62 -7.69
C ALA A 145 22.88 -11.34 -9.19
N SER A 146 22.13 -10.40 -9.72
CA SER A 146 22.21 -9.97 -11.10
C SER A 146 22.91 -8.63 -11.15
N GLY A 147 24.15 -8.61 -11.64
CA GLY A 147 24.88 -7.38 -11.89
C GLY A 147 24.21 -6.54 -12.98
N GLY A 148 24.23 -5.21 -12.83
CA GLY A 148 23.84 -4.29 -13.90
C GLY A 148 22.46 -3.62 -13.78
N HIS A 149 21.67 -3.86 -12.73
CA HIS A 149 20.31 -3.30 -12.59
C HIS A 149 20.22 -2.05 -11.69
N LEU A 150 21.29 -1.23 -11.63
CA LEU A 150 21.37 -0.07 -10.73
C LEU A 150 20.19 0.91 -10.90
N ALA A 151 19.77 1.16 -12.15
CA ALA A 151 18.62 2.03 -12.42
C ALA A 151 17.32 1.46 -11.85
N GLY A 152 17.09 0.15 -11.97
CA GLY A 152 15.94 -0.54 -11.39
C GLY A 152 15.93 -0.44 -9.87
N TYR A 153 17.07 -0.61 -9.22
CA TYR A 153 17.20 -0.46 -7.77
C TYR A 153 16.97 0.98 -7.30
N ALA A 154 17.44 1.97 -8.06
CA ALA A 154 17.18 3.37 -7.78
C ALA A 154 15.66 3.68 -7.85
N PHE A 155 14.97 3.19 -8.87
CA PHE A 155 13.52 3.30 -8.97
C PHE A 155 12.80 2.59 -7.82
N ALA A 156 13.19 1.36 -7.45
CA ALA A 156 12.60 0.62 -6.33
C ALA A 156 12.78 1.36 -4.99
N THR A 157 13.97 1.91 -4.75
CA THR A 157 14.25 2.68 -3.54
C THR A 157 13.45 3.98 -3.51
N THR A 158 13.38 4.70 -4.64
CA THR A 158 12.56 5.92 -4.77
C THR A 158 11.09 5.64 -4.55
N MET A 159 10.58 4.53 -5.08
CA MET A 159 9.22 4.06 -4.83
C MET A 159 8.97 3.84 -3.35
N ALA A 160 9.82 3.04 -2.67
CA ALA A 160 9.65 2.72 -1.26
C ALA A 160 9.73 3.98 -0.36
N LEU A 161 10.69 4.87 -0.62
CA LEU A 161 10.82 6.14 0.11
C LEU A 161 9.61 7.06 -0.12
N SER A 162 9.14 7.18 -1.36
CA SER A 162 7.97 8.00 -1.69
C SER A 162 6.71 7.47 -1.02
N TYR A 163 6.52 6.14 -1.02
CA TYR A 163 5.38 5.50 -0.37
C TYR A 163 5.44 5.65 1.16
N ALA A 164 6.62 5.44 1.77
CA ALA A 164 6.84 5.67 3.20
C ALA A 164 6.57 7.13 3.60
N ALA A 165 7.10 8.10 2.84
CA ALA A 165 6.87 9.52 3.09
C ALA A 165 5.38 9.89 2.96
N MET A 166 4.68 9.36 1.95
CA MET A 166 3.23 9.53 1.81
C MET A 166 2.47 9.05 3.04
N MET A 167 2.77 7.84 3.55
CA MET A 167 2.13 7.29 4.75
C MET A 167 2.39 8.17 5.99
N VAL A 168 3.61 8.67 6.15
CA VAL A 168 3.97 9.57 7.26
C VAL A 168 3.23 10.90 7.16
N ILE A 169 3.10 11.49 5.95
CA ILE A 169 2.34 12.74 5.75
C ILE A 169 0.86 12.52 6.07
N ILE A 170 0.26 11.43 5.61
CA ILE A 170 -1.14 11.07 5.93
C ILE A 170 -1.32 10.98 7.45
N ARG A 171 -0.41 10.30 8.13
CA ARG A 171 -0.44 10.13 9.59
C ARG A 171 -0.26 11.44 10.34
N LYS A 172 0.71 12.25 9.94
CA LYS A 172 0.99 13.58 10.54
C LYS A 172 -0.23 14.50 10.46
N ASN A 173 -0.94 14.46 9.35
CA ASN A 173 -2.11 15.29 9.07
C ASN A 173 -3.44 14.53 9.29
N ARG A 174 -3.49 13.66 10.30
CA ARG A 174 -4.66 12.79 10.57
C ARG A 174 -5.98 13.52 10.79
N GLN A 175 -5.93 14.81 11.11
CA GLN A 175 -7.11 15.66 11.30
C GLN A 175 -7.79 15.99 9.96
N VAL A 176 -7.03 15.99 8.86
CA VAL A 176 -7.53 16.29 7.51
C VAL A 176 -7.68 14.99 6.73
N SER A 177 -8.77 14.87 5.96
CA SER A 177 -8.93 13.73 5.06
C SER A 177 -8.06 13.88 3.83
N MET A 178 -7.12 12.95 3.62
CA MET A 178 -6.28 12.89 2.42
C MET A 178 -6.93 12.11 1.27
N LEU A 179 -8.21 11.71 1.38
CA LEU A 179 -8.93 11.01 0.33
C LEU A 179 -9.02 11.78 -1.00
N PRO A 180 -9.27 13.10 -1.01
CA PRO A 180 -9.24 13.85 -2.27
C PRO A 180 -7.86 13.81 -2.92
N ALA A 181 -6.78 13.90 -2.15
CA ALA A 181 -5.42 13.80 -2.66
C ALA A 181 -5.13 12.41 -3.26
N ALA A 182 -5.62 11.34 -2.61
CA ALA A 182 -5.52 9.96 -3.11
C ALA A 182 -6.27 9.79 -4.45
N GLY A 183 -7.49 10.32 -4.57
CA GLY A 183 -8.23 10.31 -5.84
C GLY A 183 -7.51 11.10 -6.94
N LEU A 184 -7.01 12.28 -6.62
CA LEU A 184 -6.25 13.13 -7.55
C LEU A 184 -4.93 12.47 -7.98
N SER A 185 -4.25 11.71 -7.09
CA SER A 185 -3.03 10.99 -7.47
C SER A 185 -3.28 9.93 -8.54
N ALA A 186 -4.43 9.27 -8.50
CA ALA A 186 -4.83 8.31 -9.52
C ALA A 186 -5.00 8.96 -10.89
N PHE A 187 -5.70 10.10 -10.95
CA PHE A 187 -5.86 10.88 -12.19
C PHE A 187 -4.53 11.47 -12.67
N LEU A 188 -3.69 11.96 -11.75
CA LEU A 188 -2.37 12.47 -12.10
C LEU A 188 -1.51 11.36 -12.71
N CYS A 189 -1.53 10.15 -12.15
CA CYS A 189 -0.85 9.01 -12.72
C CYS A 189 -1.34 8.72 -14.14
N ALA A 190 -2.66 8.64 -14.36
CA ALA A 190 -3.25 8.43 -15.68
C ALA A 190 -2.81 9.51 -16.66
N PHE A 191 -2.82 10.78 -16.25
CA PHE A 191 -2.38 11.89 -17.10
C PHE A 191 -0.90 11.80 -17.49
N VAL A 192 -0.03 11.49 -16.53
CA VAL A 192 1.43 11.39 -16.76
C VAL A 192 1.78 10.22 -17.68
N VAL A 193 1.06 9.09 -17.60
CA VAL A 193 1.35 7.91 -18.42
C VAL A 193 0.65 7.96 -19.80
N LEU A 194 -0.30 8.86 -19.99
CA LEU A 194 -1.09 8.98 -21.24
C LEU A 194 -0.24 9.02 -22.52
N PRO A 195 0.90 9.74 -22.59
CA PRO A 195 1.72 9.78 -23.81
C PRO A 195 2.31 8.43 -24.23
N PHE A 196 2.38 7.48 -23.29
CA PHE A 196 2.96 6.14 -23.49
C PHE A 196 1.88 5.05 -23.60
N ALA A 197 0.63 5.36 -23.27
CA ALA A 197 -0.50 4.45 -23.26
C ALA A 197 -1.20 4.40 -24.64
N GLN A 198 -1.87 3.29 -24.90
CA GLN A 198 -2.70 3.08 -26.09
C GLN A 198 -4.18 2.83 -25.69
N PRO A 199 -4.89 3.83 -25.14
CA PRO A 199 -6.19 3.61 -24.50
C PRO A 199 -7.27 3.06 -25.43
N MET A 200 -7.17 3.34 -26.74
CA MET A 200 -8.16 2.94 -27.76
C MET A 200 -8.00 1.49 -28.25
N GLN A 201 -6.92 0.79 -27.87
CA GLN A 201 -6.66 -0.58 -28.32
C GLN A 201 -7.16 -1.64 -27.35
N VAL A 202 -8.06 -1.28 -26.42
CA VAL A 202 -8.57 -2.17 -25.38
C VAL A 202 -9.85 -2.86 -25.86
N THR A 203 -9.88 -4.19 -25.74
CA THR A 203 -11.07 -4.99 -26.05
C THR A 203 -12.13 -4.90 -24.93
N ALA A 204 -13.40 -5.16 -25.24
CA ALA A 204 -14.47 -5.09 -24.25
C ALA A 204 -14.29 -6.03 -23.04
N PRO A 205 -13.84 -7.30 -23.18
CA PRO A 205 -13.53 -8.14 -22.02
C PRO A 205 -12.42 -7.56 -21.15
N ALA A 206 -11.31 -7.13 -21.76
CA ALA A 206 -10.19 -6.52 -21.04
C ALA A 206 -10.60 -5.22 -20.31
N MET A 207 -11.58 -4.49 -20.82
CA MET A 207 -12.10 -3.29 -20.16
C MET A 207 -12.78 -3.61 -18.82
N LEU A 208 -13.54 -4.71 -18.73
CA LEU A 208 -14.15 -5.15 -17.46
C LEU A 208 -13.08 -5.47 -16.42
N ASP A 209 -12.02 -6.18 -16.84
CA ASP A 209 -10.90 -6.51 -15.94
C ASP A 209 -10.17 -5.26 -15.48
N LEU A 210 -9.99 -4.26 -16.37
CA LEU A 210 -9.42 -2.97 -16.04
C LEU A 210 -10.29 -2.17 -15.07
N VAL A 211 -11.61 -2.21 -15.20
CA VAL A 211 -12.56 -1.60 -14.25
C VAL A 211 -12.39 -2.23 -12.87
N LEU A 212 -12.38 -3.55 -12.78
CA LEU A 212 -12.18 -4.26 -11.50
C LEU A 212 -10.79 -4.00 -10.92
N PHE A 213 -9.77 -4.00 -11.77
CA PHE A 213 -8.40 -3.69 -11.34
C PHE A 213 -8.28 -2.25 -10.81
N GLY A 214 -8.88 -1.29 -11.50
CA GLY A 214 -8.88 0.11 -11.06
C GLY A 214 -9.73 0.36 -9.81
N THR A 215 -10.93 -0.22 -9.72
CA THR A 215 -11.85 0.05 -8.61
C THR A 215 -11.56 -0.80 -7.38
N VAL A 216 -11.46 -2.12 -7.52
CA VAL A 216 -11.32 -3.05 -6.38
C VAL A 216 -9.87 -3.11 -5.90
N GLN A 217 -8.94 -3.43 -6.79
CA GLN A 217 -7.55 -3.59 -6.39
C GLN A 217 -6.94 -2.23 -5.98
N PHE A 218 -7.05 -1.21 -6.82
CA PHE A 218 -6.38 0.06 -6.61
C PHE A 218 -7.22 1.07 -5.82
N GLY A 219 -8.43 1.37 -6.29
CA GLY A 219 -9.28 2.40 -5.69
C GLY A 219 -9.68 2.06 -4.25
N LEU A 220 -10.22 0.85 -4.03
CA LEU A 220 -10.58 0.39 -2.70
C LEU A 220 -9.33 0.23 -1.82
N GLY A 221 -8.26 -0.38 -2.35
CA GLY A 221 -6.99 -0.53 -1.63
C GLY A 221 -6.44 0.81 -1.14
N LEU A 222 -6.35 1.82 -2.03
CA LEU A 222 -5.84 3.15 -1.70
C LEU A 222 -6.76 3.91 -0.73
N LEU A 223 -8.07 3.76 -0.89
CA LEU A 223 -9.06 4.34 0.02
C LEU A 223 -8.88 3.79 1.43
N LEU A 224 -8.87 2.46 1.58
CA LEU A 224 -8.74 1.79 2.86
C LEU A 224 -7.38 2.11 3.52
N MET A 225 -6.30 2.11 2.74
CA MET A 225 -4.96 2.48 3.21
C MET A 225 -4.93 3.93 3.70
N THR A 226 -5.46 4.87 2.91
CA THR A 226 -5.45 6.29 3.27
C THR A 226 -6.25 6.57 4.55
N VAL A 227 -7.39 5.93 4.73
CA VAL A 227 -8.20 6.05 5.95
C VAL A 227 -7.53 5.33 7.12
N GLY A 228 -7.04 4.12 6.92
CA GLY A 228 -6.42 3.31 7.96
C GLY A 228 -5.14 3.94 8.54
N THR A 229 -4.26 4.47 7.68
CA THR A 229 -3.01 5.13 8.11
C THR A 229 -3.25 6.40 8.96
N ARG A 230 -4.42 7.03 8.87
CA ARG A 230 -4.80 8.12 9.79
C ARG A 230 -5.07 7.63 11.21
N LEU A 231 -5.52 6.41 11.37
CA LEU A 231 -5.99 5.84 12.64
C LEU A 231 -4.90 5.11 13.42
N ILE A 232 -3.90 4.57 12.72
CA ILE A 232 -2.75 3.87 13.33
C ILE A 232 -1.43 4.51 12.89
N SER A 233 -0.28 4.11 13.49
CA SER A 233 1.01 4.64 13.07
C SER A 233 1.35 4.25 11.62
N ALA A 234 2.12 5.10 10.95
CA ALA A 234 2.52 4.88 9.56
C ALA A 234 3.34 3.58 9.41
N THR A 235 4.27 3.32 10.34
CA THR A 235 5.09 2.10 10.38
C THR A 235 4.22 0.85 10.53
N ARG A 236 3.23 0.90 11.42
CA ARG A 236 2.30 -0.23 11.62
C ARG A 236 1.43 -0.45 10.39
N SER A 237 1.00 0.62 9.72
CA SER A 237 0.29 0.52 8.45
C SER A 237 1.15 -0.17 7.38
N ALA A 238 2.43 0.20 7.29
CA ALA A 238 3.37 -0.42 6.36
C ALA A 238 3.63 -1.90 6.70
N LEU A 239 3.78 -2.23 7.99
CA LEU A 239 3.97 -3.61 8.45
C LEU A 239 2.76 -4.50 8.12
N ILE A 240 1.54 -4.07 8.45
CA ILE A 240 0.32 -4.82 8.15
C ILE A 240 0.12 -4.90 6.63
N GLY A 241 0.40 -3.81 5.91
CA GLY A 241 0.37 -3.76 4.45
C GLY A 241 1.25 -4.83 3.79
N SER A 242 2.39 -5.18 4.41
CA SER A 242 3.30 -6.22 3.89
C SER A 242 2.65 -7.62 3.75
N MET A 243 1.47 -7.84 4.33
CA MET A 243 0.66 -9.05 4.10
C MET A 243 0.30 -9.24 2.62
N GLU A 244 0.30 -8.19 1.81
CA GLU A 244 0.06 -8.29 0.37
C GLU A 244 1.07 -9.23 -0.32
N ASN A 245 2.33 -9.24 0.14
CA ASN A 245 3.41 -10.03 -0.47
C ASN A 245 3.15 -11.55 -0.46
N PRO A 246 2.80 -12.18 0.67
CA PRO A 246 2.44 -13.61 0.68
C PRO A 246 1.05 -13.89 0.13
N LEU A 247 0.12 -12.93 0.16
CA LEU A 247 -1.23 -13.14 -0.36
C LEU A 247 -1.28 -13.11 -1.89
N ALA A 248 -0.43 -12.33 -2.56
CA ALA A 248 -0.44 -12.23 -4.01
C ALA A 248 -0.19 -13.59 -4.72
N PRO A 249 0.82 -14.40 -4.36
CA PRO A 249 0.99 -15.73 -4.91
C PRO A 249 -0.17 -16.69 -4.64
N LEU A 250 -0.89 -16.54 -3.52
CA LEU A 250 -2.05 -17.36 -3.21
C LEU A 250 -3.19 -17.16 -4.22
N TRP A 251 -3.47 -15.93 -4.61
CA TRP A 251 -4.51 -15.64 -5.61
C TRP A 251 -4.14 -16.20 -6.98
N VAL A 252 -2.85 -16.11 -7.37
CA VAL A 252 -2.35 -16.69 -8.62
C VAL A 252 -2.48 -18.22 -8.60
N TRP A 253 -2.15 -18.86 -7.49
CA TRP A 253 -2.33 -20.29 -7.31
C TRP A 253 -3.81 -20.73 -7.42
N LEU A 254 -4.70 -20.05 -6.69
CA LEU A 254 -6.12 -20.39 -6.69
C LEU A 254 -6.79 -20.18 -8.05
N ALA A 255 -6.36 -19.18 -8.83
CA ALA A 255 -6.98 -18.83 -10.09
C ALA A 255 -6.37 -19.58 -11.30
N PHE A 256 -5.05 -19.78 -11.29
CA PHE A 256 -4.30 -20.31 -12.44
C PHE A 256 -3.64 -21.66 -12.17
N GLY A 257 -3.76 -22.21 -10.95
CA GLY A 257 -3.15 -23.48 -10.55
C GLY A 257 -1.62 -23.45 -10.42
N GLU A 258 -1.00 -22.27 -10.50
CA GLU A 258 0.44 -22.11 -10.33
C GLU A 258 0.83 -22.31 -8.86
N LEU A 259 1.38 -23.49 -8.51
CA LEU A 259 1.79 -23.79 -7.13
C LEU A 259 2.91 -22.85 -6.67
N PRO A 260 2.72 -22.13 -5.53
CA PRO A 260 3.78 -21.32 -4.96
C PRO A 260 5.00 -22.17 -4.58
N ALA A 261 6.19 -21.60 -4.77
CA ALA A 261 7.41 -22.24 -4.33
C ALA A 261 7.42 -22.44 -2.80
N TRP A 262 8.17 -23.45 -2.32
CA TRP A 262 8.30 -23.70 -0.87
C TRP A 262 8.75 -22.47 -0.08
N ALA A 263 9.65 -21.67 -0.66
CA ALA A 263 10.09 -20.40 -0.10
C ALA A 263 8.93 -19.42 0.15
N THR A 264 7.91 -19.42 -0.71
CA THR A 264 6.71 -18.58 -0.54
C THR A 264 5.90 -18.99 0.70
N TRP A 265 5.78 -20.27 0.98
CA TRP A 265 5.11 -20.78 2.18
C TRP A 265 5.84 -20.41 3.46
N LEU A 266 7.17 -20.63 3.48
CA LEU A 266 8.00 -20.28 4.64
C LEU A 266 8.06 -18.77 4.89
N GLY A 267 8.44 -18.00 3.88
CA GLY A 267 8.56 -16.55 3.99
C GLY A 267 7.23 -15.87 4.23
N GLY A 268 6.16 -16.34 3.55
CA GLY A 268 4.79 -15.87 3.77
C GLY A 268 4.30 -16.14 5.19
N GLY A 269 4.59 -17.32 5.73
CA GLY A 269 4.31 -17.67 7.13
C GLY A 269 5.00 -16.73 8.13
N LEU A 270 6.27 -16.36 7.87
CA LEU A 270 6.99 -15.39 8.69
C LEU A 270 6.37 -13.98 8.63
N VAL A 271 6.00 -13.51 7.44
CA VAL A 271 5.32 -12.21 7.28
C VAL A 271 4.00 -12.19 8.04
N MET A 272 3.16 -13.21 7.84
CA MET A 272 1.88 -13.31 8.55
C MET A 272 2.06 -13.44 10.06
N GLY A 273 3.03 -14.25 10.51
CA GLY A 273 3.40 -14.38 11.91
C GLY A 273 3.85 -13.07 12.53
N ALA A 274 4.66 -12.28 11.82
CA ALA A 274 5.11 -10.96 12.25
C ALA A 274 3.94 -9.99 12.46
N VAL A 275 2.99 -9.94 11.51
CA VAL A 275 1.80 -9.09 11.62
C VAL A 275 0.92 -9.52 12.78
N ILE A 276 0.66 -10.82 12.92
CA ILE A 276 -0.13 -11.37 14.03
C ILE A 276 0.54 -11.05 15.37
N PHE A 277 1.86 -11.22 15.47
CA PHE A 277 2.64 -10.89 16.67
C PHE A 277 2.49 -9.42 17.07
N ASP A 278 2.64 -8.46 16.14
CA ASP A 278 2.45 -7.03 16.43
C ASP A 278 1.02 -6.73 16.89
N VAL A 279 0.02 -7.27 16.19
CA VAL A 279 -1.40 -7.04 16.50
C VAL A 279 -1.75 -7.59 17.89
N LEU A 280 -1.34 -8.82 18.21
CA LEU A 280 -1.64 -9.47 19.49
C LEU A 280 -0.88 -8.84 20.66
N THR A 281 0.39 -8.47 20.48
CA THR A 281 1.19 -7.85 21.54
C THR A 281 0.60 -6.52 21.97
N LYS A 282 0.14 -5.72 21.02
CA LYS A 282 -0.53 -4.44 21.33
C LYS A 282 -1.92 -4.64 21.95
N SER A 283 -2.65 -5.67 21.56
CA SER A 283 -3.94 -6.02 22.17
C SER A 283 -3.79 -6.37 23.66
N LYS A 284 -2.83 -7.24 23.99
CA LYS A 284 -2.55 -7.65 25.40
C LYS A 284 -2.10 -6.49 26.28
N ARG A 285 -1.23 -5.61 25.80
CA ARG A 285 -0.81 -4.41 26.54
C ARG A 285 -1.97 -3.49 26.87
N ARG A 286 -2.95 -3.39 25.96
CA ARG A 286 -4.16 -2.57 26.16
C ARG A 286 -5.06 -3.16 27.24
N GLN A 287 -5.29 -4.48 27.25
CA GLN A 287 -6.07 -5.14 28.29
C GLN A 287 -5.46 -4.88 29.68
N LYS A 288 -4.14 -5.07 29.83
CA LYS A 288 -3.45 -4.79 31.08
C LYS A 288 -3.56 -3.33 31.53
N SER A 289 -3.49 -2.37 30.58
CA SER A 289 -3.66 -0.96 30.94
C SER A 289 -5.09 -0.60 31.30
N ALA A 290 -6.08 -1.24 30.70
CA ALA A 290 -7.49 -1.06 31.04
C ALA A 290 -7.82 -1.68 32.41
N GLU A 291 -7.29 -2.86 32.74
CA GLU A 291 -7.42 -3.51 34.04
C GLU A 291 -6.74 -2.70 35.16
N ALA A 292 -5.57 -2.10 34.88
CA ALA A 292 -4.86 -1.26 35.83
C ALA A 292 -5.54 0.11 36.11
N LEU A 293 -6.47 0.53 35.27
CA LEU A 293 -7.25 1.77 35.40
C LEU A 293 -8.68 1.55 35.88
N ALA A 294 -9.13 0.28 36.06
CA ALA A 294 -10.41 -0.03 36.64
C ALA A 294 -10.36 0.27 38.15
N PRO A 295 -11.22 1.13 38.70
CA PRO A 295 -11.30 1.33 40.15
C PRO A 295 -11.86 0.05 40.79
N ASP A 296 -11.25 -0.33 41.92
CA ASP A 296 -11.75 -1.38 42.82
C ASP A 296 -13.17 -1.09 43.35
#